data_b5b2d9df4d62c41106df193f11c6da20
#
_entry.id   b5b2d9df4d62c41106df193f11c6da20
#
_cell.length_a   1.000
_cell.length_b   1.000
_cell.length_c   1.000
_cell.angle_alpha   90.00
_cell.angle_beta   90.00
_cell.angle_gamma   90.00
#
_symmetry.space_group_name_H-M   'P 1'
#
loop_
_entity.id
_entity.type
_entity.pdbx_description
1 polymer ?
#
loop_
_entity_poly.entity_id
_entity_poly.type
_entity_poly.pdbx_seq_one_letter_code
_entity_poly.pdbx_strand_id
1 'polypeptide(L)'
;MASLRELDDFYGPFLIVAPLSTLSNWLEEFNRWTPSVPVVIYHGTPSERATIWQNKVLRHYKGGRPDKAFPIVLTSNQIVLRDRLNLAKVGWEFILIVSFPLDLLYPQF
;
A
#
# COMPACT_ATOMS: atom_id res chain seq x y z
N MET A 1 -11.07 -1.59 10.70
CA MET A 1 -9.82 -1.06 10.08
C MET A 1 -9.70 0.44 10.15
N ALA A 2 -10.78 1.14 10.30
CA ALA A 2 -10.80 2.58 10.12
C ALA A 2 -9.78 3.34 10.95
N SER A 3 -9.34 2.81 12.03
CA SER A 3 -8.49 3.55 12.96
C SER A 3 -7.19 2.85 13.29
N LEU A 4 -6.63 2.09 12.34
CA LEU A 4 -5.34 1.46 12.60
C LEU A 4 -4.29 2.49 13.02
N ARG A 5 -4.30 3.67 12.39
CA ARG A 5 -3.34 4.72 12.72
C ARG A 5 -3.73 5.53 13.95
N GLU A 6 -4.95 5.41 14.40
CA GLU A 6 -5.40 6.07 15.61
C GLU A 6 -5.07 5.24 16.84
N LEU A 7 -4.81 3.94 16.65
CA LEU A 7 -4.46 3.05 17.75
C LEU A 7 -2.95 3.03 17.92
N ASP A 8 -2.48 3.48 19.05
CA ASP A 8 -1.07 3.35 19.45
C ASP A 8 -0.06 4.01 18.50
N ASP A 9 -0.46 5.08 17.80
CA ASP A 9 0.44 5.77 16.87
C ASP A 9 1.07 4.83 15.85
N PHE A 10 0.30 3.87 15.39
CA PHE A 10 0.78 2.83 14.50
C PHE A 10 0.64 3.30 13.04
N TYR A 11 1.75 3.57 12.39
CA TYR A 11 1.76 4.14 11.05
C TYR A 11 2.12 3.16 9.95
N GLY A 12 2.31 1.92 10.28
CA GLY A 12 2.77 0.96 9.31
C GLY A 12 4.28 0.86 9.32
N PRO A 13 4.94 0.66 8.18
CA PRO A 13 4.38 0.67 6.81
C PRO A 13 3.58 -0.58 6.44
N PHE A 14 2.57 -0.39 5.59
CA PHE A 14 1.73 -1.48 5.10
C PHE A 14 1.90 -1.65 3.60
N LEU A 15 2.14 -2.89 3.18
CA LEU A 15 2.20 -3.25 1.77
C LEU A 15 1.07 -4.25 1.48
N ILE A 16 0.22 -3.90 0.52
CA ILE A 16 -0.88 -4.77 0.10
C ILE A 16 -0.59 -5.25 -1.31
N VAL A 17 -0.53 -6.56 -1.48
CA VAL A 17 -0.28 -7.19 -2.78
C VAL A 17 -1.55 -7.86 -3.24
N ALA A 18 -2.09 -7.42 -4.37
CA ALA A 18 -3.37 -7.91 -4.88
C ALA A 18 -3.29 -8.06 -6.40
N PRO A 19 -4.24 -8.82 -7.02
CA PRO A 19 -4.29 -8.92 -8.47
C PRO A 19 -4.44 -7.53 -9.10
N LEU A 20 -3.75 -7.31 -10.21
CA LEU A 20 -3.75 -6.00 -10.87
C LEU A 20 -5.14 -5.46 -11.12
N SER A 21 -6.04 -6.31 -11.58
CA SER A 21 -7.40 -5.90 -11.92
C SER A 21 -8.22 -5.42 -10.72
N THR A 22 -7.76 -5.68 -9.50
CA THR A 22 -8.49 -5.31 -8.29
C THR A 22 -7.89 -4.12 -7.56
N LEU A 23 -6.76 -3.59 -8.02
CA LEU A 23 -6.06 -2.53 -7.28
C LEU A 23 -6.90 -1.28 -7.11
N SER A 24 -7.61 -0.85 -8.14
CA SER A 24 -8.46 0.34 -8.05
C SER A 24 -9.62 0.13 -7.06
N ASN A 25 -10.16 -1.08 -7.00
CA ASN A 25 -11.21 -1.39 -6.05
C ASN A 25 -10.68 -1.34 -4.62
N TRP A 26 -9.48 -1.84 -4.39
CA TRP A 26 -8.85 -1.77 -3.07
C TRP A 26 -8.57 -0.32 -2.69
N LEU A 27 -8.15 0.50 -3.64
CA LEU A 27 -7.92 1.92 -3.39
C LEU A 27 -9.21 2.59 -2.91
N GLU A 28 -10.34 2.33 -3.59
CA GLU A 28 -11.62 2.88 -3.20
C GLU A 28 -12.04 2.43 -1.81
N GLU A 29 -11.84 1.15 -1.51
CA GLU A 29 -12.21 0.60 -0.21
C GLU A 29 -11.38 1.21 0.92
N PHE A 30 -10.08 1.33 0.74
CA PHE A 30 -9.24 1.96 1.76
C PHE A 30 -9.59 3.43 1.94
N ASN A 31 -9.92 4.14 0.87
CA ASN A 31 -10.34 5.54 0.98
C ASN A 31 -11.65 5.66 1.75
N ARG A 32 -12.51 4.66 1.64
CA ARG A 32 -13.77 4.63 2.37
C ARG A 32 -13.57 4.31 3.85
N TRP A 33 -12.73 3.30 4.13
CA TRP A 33 -12.54 2.84 5.52
C TRP A 33 -11.62 3.73 6.31
N THR A 34 -10.60 4.28 5.66
CA THR A 34 -9.57 5.08 6.33
C THR A 34 -9.31 6.35 5.54
N PRO A 35 -10.30 7.27 5.49
CA PRO A 35 -10.18 8.46 4.62
C PRO A 35 -9.02 9.37 5.00
N SER A 36 -8.55 9.31 6.22
CA SER A 36 -7.41 10.13 6.65
C SER A 36 -6.06 9.53 6.34
N VAL A 37 -6.02 8.29 5.83
CA VAL A 37 -4.77 7.59 5.53
C VAL A 37 -4.51 7.64 4.04
N PRO A 38 -3.36 8.17 3.60
CA PRO A 38 -3.06 8.17 2.16
C PRO A 38 -2.85 6.75 1.67
N VAL A 39 -3.28 6.51 0.43
CA VAL A 39 -3.12 5.22 -0.23
C VAL A 39 -2.56 5.48 -1.62
N VAL A 40 -1.59 4.70 -2.04
CA VAL A 40 -0.98 4.85 -3.35
C VAL A 40 -0.93 3.52 -4.07
N ILE A 41 -1.21 3.53 -5.37
CA ILE A 41 -1.02 2.36 -6.22
C ILE A 41 0.37 2.45 -6.82
N TYR A 42 1.23 1.51 -6.47
CA TYR A 42 2.59 1.44 -6.99
C TYR A 42 2.59 0.50 -8.20
N HIS A 43 2.42 1.09 -9.38
CA HIS A 43 2.32 0.35 -10.63
C HIS A 43 2.61 1.29 -11.80
N GLY A 44 2.72 0.71 -12.99
CA GLY A 44 2.97 1.47 -14.21
C GLY A 44 4.31 1.13 -14.82
N THR A 45 4.78 2.01 -15.71
CA THR A 45 6.10 1.86 -16.32
C THR A 45 7.20 2.03 -15.28
N PRO A 46 8.44 1.57 -15.58
CA PRO A 46 9.54 1.80 -14.62
C PRO A 46 9.71 3.27 -14.26
N SER A 47 9.53 4.17 -15.22
CA SER A 47 9.64 5.61 -14.99
C SER A 47 8.52 6.10 -14.05
N GLU A 48 7.29 5.66 -14.29
CA GLU A 48 6.16 6.01 -13.44
C GLU A 48 6.34 5.47 -12.02
N ARG A 49 6.80 4.22 -11.90
CA ARG A 49 7.04 3.63 -10.60
C ARG A 49 8.14 4.36 -9.83
N ALA A 50 9.21 4.77 -10.53
CA ALA A 50 10.28 5.52 -9.89
C ALA A 50 9.76 6.85 -9.31
N THR A 51 8.91 7.54 -10.08
CA THR A 51 8.32 8.80 -9.63
C THR A 51 7.44 8.60 -8.39
N ILE A 52 6.59 7.57 -8.42
CA ILE A 52 5.73 7.25 -7.28
C ILE A 52 6.58 6.92 -6.06
N TRP A 53 7.61 6.09 -6.25
CA TRP A 53 8.47 5.65 -5.15
C TRP A 53 9.16 6.83 -4.47
N GLN A 54 9.76 7.71 -5.26
CA GLN A 54 10.50 8.85 -4.71
C GLN A 54 9.58 9.88 -4.07
N ASN A 55 8.50 10.22 -4.73
CA ASN A 55 7.68 11.37 -4.32
C ASN A 55 6.58 11.02 -3.34
N LYS A 56 6.13 9.77 -3.31
CA LYS A 56 4.98 9.38 -2.49
C LYS A 56 5.30 8.36 -1.41
N VAL A 57 6.41 7.66 -1.54
CA VAL A 57 6.79 6.63 -0.57
C VAL A 57 8.03 7.05 0.20
N LEU A 58 9.18 7.18 -0.46
CA LEU A 58 10.42 7.50 0.22
C LEU A 58 10.41 8.88 0.86
N ARG A 59 9.63 9.81 0.30
CA ARG A 59 9.49 11.14 0.89
C ARG A 59 9.02 11.07 2.33
N HIS A 60 8.24 10.06 2.67
CA HIS A 60 7.65 9.89 3.98
C HIS A 60 8.34 8.81 4.82
N TYR A 61 9.52 8.37 4.37
CA TYR A 61 10.27 7.34 5.07
C TYR A 61 11.70 7.82 5.26
N LYS A 62 12.00 8.34 6.42
CA LYS A 62 13.30 8.93 6.72
C LYS A 62 13.91 8.32 7.97
N GLY A 63 15.22 8.06 7.91
CA GLY A 63 15.90 7.50 9.05
C GLY A 63 15.39 6.13 9.45
N GLY A 64 14.90 5.37 8.50
CA GLY A 64 14.35 4.06 8.77
C GLY A 64 12.97 4.06 9.39
N ARG A 65 12.28 5.21 9.39
CA ARG A 65 10.97 5.34 10.03
C ARG A 65 9.97 6.02 9.11
N PRO A 66 8.72 5.51 9.07
CA PRO A 66 7.65 6.20 8.35
C PRO A 66 7.16 7.40 9.15
N ASP A 67 6.74 8.46 8.46
CA ASP A 67 6.06 9.56 9.12
C ASP A 67 4.54 9.33 9.09
N LYS A 68 3.77 10.30 9.62
CA LYS A 68 2.33 10.17 9.71
C LYS A 68 1.63 10.15 8.36
N ALA A 69 2.29 10.64 7.33
CA ALA A 69 1.74 10.69 5.99
C ALA A 69 2.21 9.54 5.10
N PHE A 70 2.90 8.54 5.67
CA PHE A 70 3.34 7.38 4.90
C PHE A 70 2.11 6.63 4.37
N PRO A 71 2.05 6.36 3.06
CA PRO A 71 0.85 5.76 2.48
C PRO A 71 0.79 4.26 2.68
N ILE A 72 -0.44 3.73 2.58
CA ILE A 72 -0.63 2.30 2.34
C ILE A 72 -0.26 2.07 0.88
N VAL A 73 0.65 1.15 0.61
CA VAL A 73 1.13 0.89 -0.74
C VAL A 73 0.41 -0.33 -1.30
N LEU A 74 -0.29 -0.14 -2.41
CA LEU A 74 -0.98 -1.21 -3.14
C LEU A 74 -0.16 -1.56 -4.37
N THR A 75 0.11 -2.83 -4.60
CA THR A 75 0.84 -3.26 -5.77
C THR A 75 0.43 -4.67 -6.18
N SER A 76 0.98 -5.16 -7.29
CA SER A 76 0.72 -6.50 -7.77
C SER A 76 1.92 -7.41 -7.55
N ASN A 77 1.70 -8.73 -7.64
CA ASN A 77 2.78 -9.70 -7.53
C ASN A 77 3.89 -9.45 -8.55
N GLN A 78 3.52 -9.07 -9.77
CA GLN A 78 4.52 -8.82 -10.80
C GLN A 78 5.46 -7.69 -10.42
N ILE A 79 4.92 -6.63 -9.85
CA ILE A 79 5.73 -5.48 -9.44
C ILE A 79 6.58 -5.83 -8.23
N VAL A 80 6.05 -6.61 -7.30
CA VAL A 80 6.83 -7.06 -6.15
C VAL A 80 8.08 -7.82 -6.62
N LEU A 81 7.92 -8.69 -7.60
CA LEU A 81 9.05 -9.46 -8.13
C LEU A 81 10.05 -8.57 -8.87
N ARG A 82 9.56 -7.60 -9.63
CA ARG A 82 10.43 -6.70 -10.41
C ARG A 82 11.19 -5.72 -9.54
N ASP A 83 10.50 -5.15 -8.56
CA ASP A 83 11.04 -4.05 -7.76
C ASP A 83 11.39 -4.47 -6.34
N ARG A 84 11.63 -5.75 -6.11
CA ARG A 84 11.88 -6.27 -4.78
C ARG A 84 13.02 -5.56 -4.05
N LEU A 85 14.05 -5.13 -4.76
CA LEU A 85 15.17 -4.44 -4.15
C LEU A 85 14.77 -3.06 -3.63
N ASN A 86 13.94 -2.35 -4.38
CA ASN A 86 13.42 -1.06 -3.93
C ASN A 86 12.48 -1.25 -2.75
N LEU A 87 11.57 -2.22 -2.86
CA LEU A 87 10.62 -2.48 -1.79
C LEU A 87 11.31 -2.89 -0.50
N ALA A 88 12.43 -3.60 -0.61
CA ALA A 88 13.18 -4.04 0.57
C ALA A 88 13.85 -2.89 1.33
N LYS A 89 13.90 -1.69 0.75
CA LYS A 89 14.46 -0.52 1.44
C LYS A 89 13.55 -0.01 2.56
N VAL A 90 12.30 -0.44 2.56
CA VAL A 90 11.34 -0.07 3.60
C VAL A 90 11.13 -1.27 4.52
N GLY A 91 11.19 -1.04 5.82
CA GLY A 91 10.91 -2.09 6.80
C GLY A 91 9.41 -2.25 6.98
N TRP A 92 8.79 -3.03 6.11
CA TRP A 92 7.35 -3.24 6.15
C TRP A 92 6.91 -3.90 7.45
N GLU A 93 5.97 -3.29 8.13
CA GLU A 93 5.39 -3.85 9.35
C GLU A 93 4.40 -4.95 9.02
N PHE A 94 3.60 -4.73 7.97
CA PHE A 94 2.66 -5.72 7.48
C PHE A 94 2.74 -5.85 5.98
N ILE A 95 2.72 -7.08 5.50
CA ILE A 95 2.59 -7.38 4.08
C ILE A 95 1.39 -8.31 3.96
N LEU A 96 0.34 -7.82 3.31
CA LEU A 96 -0.87 -8.60 3.10
C LEU A 96 -0.94 -9.01 1.64
N ILE A 97 -1.03 -10.30 1.37
CA ILE A 97 -1.14 -10.82 0.02
C ILE A 97 -2.57 -11.31 -0.18
N VAL A 98 -3.25 -10.70 -1.15
CA VAL A 98 -4.63 -11.03 -1.48
C VAL A 98 -4.64 -11.71 -2.83
N SER A 99 -5.23 -12.88 -2.92
CA SER A 99 -5.23 -13.66 -4.15
C SER A 99 -6.63 -13.82 -4.76
N PHE A 100 -7.62 -13.15 -4.23
CA PHE A 100 -8.99 -13.26 -4.71
C PHE A 100 -9.64 -11.87 -4.83
N PRO A 101 -10.73 -11.77 -5.61
CA PRO A 101 -11.41 -10.48 -5.79
C PRO A 101 -11.97 -9.93 -4.49
N LEU A 102 -12.04 -8.59 -4.44
CA LEU A 102 -12.49 -7.88 -3.24
C LEU A 102 -13.90 -8.28 -2.81
N ASP A 103 -14.79 -8.52 -3.77
CA ASP A 103 -16.18 -8.88 -3.47
C ASP A 103 -16.32 -10.20 -2.73
N LEU A 104 -15.29 -11.05 -2.76
CA LEU A 104 -15.31 -12.28 -1.98
C LEU A 104 -14.99 -12.05 -0.50
N LEU A 105 -14.48 -10.87 -0.16
CA LEU A 105 -14.21 -10.51 1.23
C LEU A 105 -15.47 -10.08 1.98
N TYR A 106 -16.52 -9.73 1.24
CA TYR A 106 -17.77 -9.25 1.81
C TYR A 106 -18.87 -10.21 1.47
N PRO A 107 -19.25 -11.08 2.39
CA PRO A 107 -20.37 -12.01 2.14
C PRO A 107 -21.61 -11.23 1.74
N GLN A 108 -22.31 -11.74 0.74
CA GLN A 108 -23.54 -11.15 0.27
C GLN A 108 -24.69 -11.72 1.10
N PHE A 109 -25.17 -10.93 1.99
CA PHE A 109 -26.29 -11.32 2.83
C PHE A 109 -27.57 -10.70 2.37
#